data_cd514ed6d443856fa3bd6558ce88da23
#
_entry.id   cd514ed6d443856fa3bd6558ce88da23
#
_cell.length_a   1.000
_cell.length_b   1.000
_cell.length_c   1.000
_cell.angle_alpha   90.00
_cell.angle_beta   90.00
_cell.angle_gamma   90.00
#
_symmetry.space_group_name_H-M   'P 1'
#
loop_
_entity.id
_entity.type
_entity.pdbx_description
1 polymer ?
#
loop_
_entity_poly.entity_id
_entity_poly.type
_entity_poly.pdbx_seq_one_letter_code
_entity_poly.pdbx_strand_id
1 'polypeptide(L)'
;MFWKFDSHFSFKEGFAAVQKDGKWGYINTKGEQAIECKFDSVCDFKEGFAIVQKDDKYGYINTKGEQIVECKFDDACDFSEGFAWVEKDGKWGYINTKGCSVIFDESKK
;
A
#
# COMPACT_ATOMS: atom_id res chain seq x y z
N MET A 1 -20.25 16.09 -13.15
CA MET A 1 -19.70 14.75 -13.00
C MET A 1 -19.99 14.19 -11.62
N PHE A 2 -20.35 12.94 -11.57
CA PHE A 2 -20.65 12.29 -10.28
C PHE A 2 -19.52 11.47 -9.79
N TRP A 3 -19.22 11.65 -8.51
CA TRP A 3 -18.37 10.73 -7.79
C TRP A 3 -19.22 9.60 -7.26
N LYS A 4 -18.84 8.39 -7.57
CA LYS A 4 -19.53 7.24 -6.99
C LYS A 4 -18.83 6.76 -5.73
N PHE A 5 -17.85 7.50 -5.28
CA PHE A 5 -17.08 7.14 -4.11
C PHE A 5 -17.43 8.06 -2.94
N ASP A 6 -17.34 7.51 -1.73
CA ASP A 6 -17.71 8.25 -0.53
C ASP A 6 -16.67 9.29 -0.16
N SER A 7 -15.41 9.05 -0.52
CA SER A 7 -14.32 9.91 -0.11
C SER A 7 -13.17 9.74 -1.06
N HIS A 8 -12.27 10.70 -1.10
CA HIS A 8 -11.09 10.60 -1.97
C HIS A 8 -10.00 11.55 -1.49
N PHE A 9 -8.78 11.22 -1.86
CA PHE A 9 -7.61 12.05 -1.62
C PHE A 9 -7.15 12.67 -2.93
N SER A 10 -6.18 13.58 -2.83
CA SER A 10 -5.60 14.19 -4.01
C SER A 10 -4.78 13.17 -4.79
N PHE A 11 -4.57 13.45 -6.07
CA PHE A 11 -3.76 12.56 -6.90
C PHE A 11 -2.29 12.60 -6.51
N LYS A 12 -1.69 11.44 -6.43
CA LYS A 12 -0.26 11.27 -6.22
C LYS A 12 0.23 10.23 -7.19
N GLU A 13 1.26 10.56 -7.96
CA GLU A 13 1.84 9.67 -8.95
C GLU A 13 0.77 9.08 -9.88
N GLY A 14 -0.24 9.90 -10.23
CA GLY A 14 -1.26 9.50 -11.17
C GLY A 14 -2.43 8.74 -10.57
N PHE A 15 -2.48 8.58 -9.26
CA PHE A 15 -3.55 7.83 -8.60
C PHE A 15 -4.09 8.61 -7.42
N ALA A 16 -5.37 8.45 -7.16
CA ALA A 16 -5.99 9.04 -5.98
C ALA A 16 -6.72 7.93 -5.24
N ALA A 17 -6.55 7.90 -3.92
CA ALA A 17 -7.26 6.95 -3.09
C ALA A 17 -8.73 7.34 -3.01
N VAL A 18 -9.61 6.36 -3.13
CA VAL A 18 -11.05 6.60 -3.05
C VAL A 18 -11.65 5.55 -2.13
N GLN A 19 -12.75 5.93 -1.48
CA GLN A 19 -13.42 5.05 -0.54
C GLN A 19 -14.84 4.79 -1.00
N LYS A 20 -15.25 3.54 -0.88
CA LYS A 20 -16.62 3.15 -1.17
C LYS A 20 -17.03 2.05 -0.21
N ASP A 21 -18.16 2.26 0.48
CA ASP A 21 -18.68 1.27 1.44
C ASP A 21 -17.64 0.91 2.50
N GLY A 22 -16.86 1.91 2.92
CA GLY A 22 -15.87 1.70 3.98
C GLY A 22 -14.57 1.07 3.54
N LYS A 23 -14.44 0.78 2.25
CA LYS A 23 -13.22 0.17 1.73
C LYS A 23 -12.53 1.11 0.75
N TRP A 24 -11.22 1.04 0.69
CA TRP A 24 -10.41 1.93 -0.10
C TRP A 24 -9.83 1.26 -1.33
N GLY A 25 -9.72 2.03 -2.39
CA GLY A 25 -9.08 1.63 -3.63
C GLY A 25 -8.51 2.87 -4.29
N TYR A 26 -8.28 2.81 -5.59
CA TYR A 26 -7.67 3.92 -6.31
C TYR A 26 -8.31 4.13 -7.67
N ILE A 27 -8.32 5.39 -8.09
CA ILE A 27 -8.70 5.74 -9.46
C ILE A 27 -7.48 6.39 -10.13
N ASN A 28 -7.47 6.37 -11.46
CA ASN A 28 -6.39 7.03 -12.21
C ASN A 28 -6.83 8.43 -12.62
N THR A 29 -5.98 9.12 -13.37
CA THR A 29 -6.26 10.50 -13.76
C THR A 29 -7.42 10.62 -14.72
N LYS A 30 -7.86 9.54 -15.34
CA LYS A 30 -9.03 9.54 -16.20
C LYS A 30 -10.31 9.30 -15.45
N GLY A 31 -10.22 9.10 -14.12
CA GLY A 31 -11.38 8.81 -13.31
C GLY A 31 -11.79 7.36 -13.37
N GLU A 32 -10.97 6.50 -13.95
CA GLU A 32 -11.28 5.08 -14.04
C GLU A 32 -10.78 4.39 -12.78
N GLN A 33 -11.54 3.38 -12.34
CA GLN A 33 -11.15 2.63 -11.16
C GLN A 33 -10.00 1.70 -11.51
N ALA A 34 -8.81 2.05 -11.02
CA ALA A 34 -7.61 1.27 -11.30
C ALA A 34 -7.46 0.11 -10.33
N ILE A 35 -7.90 0.29 -9.09
CA ILE A 35 -7.75 -0.70 -8.04
C ILE A 35 -9.04 -0.76 -7.24
N GLU A 36 -9.57 -1.95 -7.04
CA GLU A 36 -10.85 -2.14 -6.35
C GLU A 36 -10.81 -1.59 -4.94
N CYS A 37 -11.97 -1.13 -4.47
CA CYS A 37 -12.14 -0.69 -3.09
C CYS A 37 -12.30 -1.93 -2.22
N LYS A 38 -11.19 -2.49 -1.78
CA LYS A 38 -11.19 -3.72 -0.98
C LYS A 38 -10.28 -3.66 0.23
N PHE A 39 -9.59 -2.55 0.43
CA PHE A 39 -8.66 -2.42 1.54
C PHE A 39 -9.28 -1.61 2.67
N ASP A 40 -8.89 -1.94 3.89
CA ASP A 40 -9.39 -1.23 5.06
C ASP A 40 -8.78 0.16 5.16
N SER A 41 -7.57 0.33 4.63
CA SER A 41 -6.90 1.62 4.60
C SER A 41 -5.84 1.58 3.53
N VAL A 42 -5.49 2.74 3.00
CA VAL A 42 -4.45 2.85 1.98
C VAL A 42 -3.70 4.15 2.19
N CYS A 43 -2.49 4.21 1.63
CA CYS A 43 -1.70 5.42 1.61
C CYS A 43 -1.50 5.85 0.16
N ASP A 44 -1.00 7.07 -0.03
CA ASP A 44 -0.72 7.56 -1.36
C ASP A 44 0.41 6.75 -2.00
N PHE A 45 0.37 6.69 -3.32
CA PHE A 45 1.47 6.07 -4.05
C PHE A 45 2.74 6.89 -3.86
N LYS A 46 3.84 6.18 -3.70
CA LYS A 46 5.16 6.81 -3.59
C LYS A 46 6.19 5.87 -4.19
N GLU A 47 6.98 6.39 -5.13
CA GLU A 47 7.99 5.61 -5.84
C GLU A 47 7.40 4.35 -6.48
N GLY A 48 6.16 4.47 -6.98
CA GLY A 48 5.52 3.39 -7.70
C GLY A 48 4.81 2.36 -6.84
N PHE A 49 4.77 2.55 -5.52
CA PHE A 49 4.16 1.61 -4.60
C PHE A 49 3.29 2.32 -3.59
N ALA A 50 2.29 1.63 -3.10
CA ALA A 50 1.40 2.17 -2.08
C ALA A 50 1.24 1.14 -0.97
N ILE A 51 1.23 1.62 0.26
CA ILE A 51 0.95 0.78 1.41
C ILE A 51 -0.55 0.59 1.51
N VAL A 52 -0.99 -0.64 1.70
CA VAL A 52 -2.40 -0.95 1.90
C VAL A 52 -2.55 -1.78 3.16
N GLN A 53 -3.70 -1.68 3.79
CA GLN A 53 -3.98 -2.38 5.03
C GLN A 53 -5.23 -3.23 4.87
N LYS A 54 -5.15 -4.45 5.37
CA LYS A 54 -6.30 -5.33 5.37
C LYS A 54 -6.17 -6.24 6.59
N ASP A 55 -7.25 -6.31 7.40
CA ASP A 55 -7.28 -7.14 8.60
C ASP A 55 -6.14 -6.78 9.54
N ASP A 56 -5.90 -5.47 9.69
CA ASP A 56 -4.90 -4.92 10.62
C ASP A 56 -3.46 -5.21 10.22
N LYS A 57 -3.24 -5.70 9.00
CA LYS A 57 -1.90 -5.96 8.51
C LYS A 57 -1.63 -5.15 7.26
N TYR A 58 -0.38 -4.81 7.05
CA TYR A 58 0.04 -3.96 5.94
C TYR A 58 0.73 -4.76 4.85
N GLY A 59 0.52 -4.33 3.63
CA GLY A 59 1.19 -4.88 2.47
C GLY A 59 1.40 -3.77 1.46
N TYR A 60 1.79 -4.13 0.25
CA TYR A 60 2.10 -3.16 -0.79
C TYR A 60 1.51 -3.58 -2.13
N ILE A 61 1.08 -2.58 -2.89
CA ILE A 61 0.64 -2.80 -4.26
C ILE A 61 1.45 -1.90 -5.18
N ASN A 62 1.50 -2.26 -6.45
CA ASN A 62 2.18 -1.44 -7.45
C ASN A 62 1.14 -0.65 -8.25
N THR A 63 1.59 0.09 -9.26
CA THR A 63 0.70 0.95 -10.02
C THR A 63 -0.27 0.18 -10.91
N LYS A 64 -0.07 -1.11 -11.08
CA LYS A 64 -1.01 -1.95 -11.82
C LYS A 64 -2.04 -2.59 -10.92
N GLY A 65 -1.96 -2.33 -9.62
CA GLY A 65 -2.87 -2.93 -8.68
C GLY A 65 -2.46 -4.32 -8.24
N GLU A 66 -1.30 -4.76 -8.65
CA GLU A 66 -0.80 -6.07 -8.25
C GLU A 66 -0.27 -5.98 -6.83
N GLN A 67 -0.64 -6.96 -6.03
CA GLN A 67 -0.18 -6.98 -4.65
C GLN A 67 1.17 -7.69 -4.62
N ILE A 68 2.24 -6.89 -4.49
CA ILE A 68 3.59 -7.44 -4.48
C ILE A 68 3.97 -8.01 -3.13
N VAL A 69 3.29 -7.56 -2.09
CA VAL A 69 3.52 -8.08 -0.73
C VAL A 69 2.17 -8.20 -0.06
N GLU A 70 1.87 -9.40 0.44
CA GLU A 70 0.63 -9.63 1.17
C GLU A 70 0.53 -8.75 2.40
N CYS A 71 -0.70 -8.49 2.85
CA CYS A 71 -0.92 -7.75 4.08
C CYS A 71 -0.59 -8.66 5.26
N LYS A 72 0.68 -8.68 5.64
CA LYS A 72 1.16 -9.55 6.70
C LYS A 72 2.09 -8.85 7.68
N PHE A 73 2.36 -7.59 7.46
CA PHE A 73 3.27 -6.84 8.34
C PHE A 73 2.49 -6.05 9.36
N ASP A 74 3.07 -5.94 10.56
CA ASP A 74 2.44 -5.19 11.64
C ASP A 74 2.60 -3.70 11.42
N ASP A 75 3.64 -3.29 10.70
CA ASP A 75 3.86 -1.89 10.39
C ASP A 75 4.64 -1.82 9.08
N ALA A 76 4.55 -0.70 8.40
CA ALA A 76 5.19 -0.54 7.10
C ALA A 76 5.46 0.92 6.84
N CYS A 77 6.53 1.18 6.08
CA CYS A 77 6.90 2.53 5.68
C CYS A 77 6.89 2.61 4.15
N ASP A 78 6.89 3.82 3.63
CA ASP A 78 6.92 4.03 2.20
C ASP A 78 8.24 3.55 1.61
N PHE A 79 8.19 3.17 0.34
CA PHE A 79 9.41 2.84 -0.38
C PHE A 79 10.28 4.08 -0.52
N SER A 80 11.56 3.90 -0.38
CA SER A 80 12.54 4.93 -0.56
C SER A 80 13.82 4.29 -1.09
N GLU A 81 14.29 4.77 -2.23
CA GLU A 81 15.54 4.28 -2.84
C GLU A 81 15.53 2.75 -3.03
N GLY A 82 14.36 2.21 -3.40
CA GLY A 82 14.25 0.80 -3.73
C GLY A 82 13.95 -0.13 -2.58
N PHE A 83 13.82 0.40 -1.37
CA PHE A 83 13.56 -0.41 -0.19
C PHE A 83 12.48 0.22 0.67
N ALA A 84 11.79 -0.61 1.43
CA ALA A 84 10.80 -0.15 2.39
C ALA A 84 10.99 -0.91 3.69
N TRP A 85 10.94 -0.19 4.80
CA TRP A 85 11.05 -0.81 6.12
C TRP A 85 9.70 -1.38 6.52
N VAL A 86 9.75 -2.56 7.12
CA VAL A 86 8.55 -3.25 7.60
C VAL A 86 8.84 -3.88 8.95
N GLU A 87 7.77 -4.08 9.72
CA GLU A 87 7.90 -4.72 11.03
C GLU A 87 6.98 -5.93 11.08
N LYS A 88 7.51 -7.02 11.62
CA LYS A 88 6.71 -8.23 11.79
C LYS A 88 7.13 -8.91 13.08
N ASP A 89 6.16 -9.11 13.98
CA ASP A 89 6.39 -9.81 15.24
C ASP A 89 7.51 -9.17 16.06
N GLY A 90 7.53 -7.83 16.05
CA GLY A 90 8.50 -7.07 16.83
C GLY A 90 9.87 -6.95 16.21
N LYS A 91 10.04 -7.46 15.01
CA LYS A 91 11.34 -7.41 14.32
C LYS A 91 11.22 -6.54 13.09
N TRP A 92 12.20 -5.68 12.89
CA TRP A 92 12.24 -4.79 11.73
C TRP A 92 13.13 -5.37 10.64
N GLY A 93 12.73 -5.14 9.43
CA GLY A 93 13.50 -5.54 8.28
C GLY A 93 13.10 -4.67 7.12
N TYR A 94 13.38 -5.10 5.91
CA TYR A 94 12.95 -4.33 4.75
C TYR A 94 12.68 -5.26 3.57
N ILE A 95 11.93 -4.71 2.62
CA ILE A 95 11.60 -5.43 1.39
C ILE A 95 12.12 -4.61 0.23
N ASN A 96 12.38 -5.28 -0.89
CA ASN A 96 12.79 -4.59 -2.10
C ASN A 96 11.58 -4.46 -3.03
N THR A 97 11.81 -3.89 -4.21
CA THR A 97 10.71 -3.61 -5.13
C THR A 97 10.08 -4.87 -5.71
N LYS A 98 10.68 -6.02 -5.52
CA LYS A 98 10.10 -7.28 -5.97
C LYS A 98 9.32 -7.98 -4.87
N GLY A 99 9.28 -7.38 -3.70
CA GLY A 99 8.56 -7.96 -2.58
C GLY A 99 9.37 -8.96 -1.77
N CYS A 100 10.64 -9.12 -2.07
CA CYS A 100 11.51 -9.99 -1.29
C CYS A 100 11.89 -9.30 0.00
N SER A 101 11.77 -9.99 1.12
CA SER A 101 11.96 -9.39 2.41
C SER A 101 13.20 -9.90 3.11
N VAL A 102 13.80 -9.01 3.88
CA VAL A 102 14.91 -9.33 4.77
C VAL A 102 14.50 -8.83 6.14
N ILE A 103 14.26 -9.74 7.06
CA ILE A 103 13.83 -9.41 8.41
C ILE A 103 15.01 -9.61 9.34
N PHE A 104 15.36 -8.55 10.06
CA PHE A 104 16.46 -8.65 11.00
C PHE A 104 16.02 -9.38 12.24
N ASP A 105 16.85 -10.29 12.67
CA ASP A 105 16.60 -11.04 13.88
C ASP A 105 17.44 -10.40 14.97
N GLU A 106 16.78 -9.74 15.90
CA GLU A 106 17.48 -8.99 16.92
C GLU A 106 18.25 -9.88 17.87
N SER A 107 17.87 -11.13 17.94
CA SER A 107 18.59 -12.04 18.81
C SER A 107 19.97 -12.35 18.28
N LYS A 108 20.26 -11.94 17.08
CA LYS A 108 21.56 -12.20 16.47
C LYS A 108 22.62 -11.19 16.85
N LYS A 109 22.22 -10.21 17.57
CA LYS A 109 23.15 -9.15 17.90
C LYS A 109 24.25 -9.61 18.83
#